data_f9466d6ade416c34cd06cdff4d20d1db
#
_entry.id   f9466d6ade416c34cd06cdff4d20d1db
#
_cell.length_a   1.000
_cell.length_b   1.000
_cell.length_c   1.000
_cell.angle_alpha   90.00
_cell.angle_beta   90.00
_cell.angle_gamma   90.00
#
_symmetry.space_group_name_H-M   'P 1'
#
loop_
_entity.id
_entity.type
_entity.pdbx_description
1 polymer ?
#
loop_
_entity_poly.entity_id
_entity_poly.type
_entity_poly.pdbx_seq_one_letter_code
_entity_poly.pdbx_strand_id
1 'polypeptide(L)'
;IAETKKEHGHGSVTTDDTGVDTDFPKISTGILALDEKIGGGFPKGRIVDLYGPEGSGKTGIALSFLAQAKKEGICAFFDLEDAYDPNMARLNGVDTKELLLFHIEAMEDCLEKIIDLALTGEVAAIVVDSFAGLTPRAEIEGDIGDSHVGLQGRLASQALRILTKKMPATNSDTIIVFVNQLRSNIGAFGHESKHTVTGGRAVKFYASTRINVSKVGQLKRGDEVIGHSIRCKTEKCRLYKPFQVADFDVLYGKGFSNGGTLLEQAVAAGLIVKSGNWYADATTGESLGNGKNAAAEALSEDPEVFERYRLALLDLPDDETDDTDEFP
;
A
#
# COMPACT_ATOMS: atom_id res chain seq x y z
N ILE A 1 -29.88 7.81 24.94
CA ILE A 1 -28.68 8.26 24.21
C ILE A 1 -28.10 9.51 24.88
N ALA A 2 -28.87 10.56 25.15
CA ALA A 2 -28.39 11.78 25.82
C ALA A 2 -27.90 11.52 27.25
N GLU A 3 -28.56 10.67 28.01
CA GLU A 3 -28.17 10.26 29.37
C GLU A 3 -26.91 9.38 29.32
N THR A 4 -26.81 8.42 28.38
CA THR A 4 -25.64 7.55 28.23
C THR A 4 -24.38 8.33 27.85
N LYS A 5 -24.50 9.37 27.01
CA LYS A 5 -23.38 10.28 26.70
C LYS A 5 -22.90 11.08 27.91
N LYS A 6 -23.81 11.40 28.83
CA LYS A 6 -23.53 12.16 30.06
C LYS A 6 -22.78 11.30 31.09
N GLU A 7 -23.09 10.01 31.19
CA GLU A 7 -22.47 9.08 32.15
C GLU A 7 -21.11 8.54 31.67
N HIS A 8 -20.92 8.34 30.35
CA HIS A 8 -19.74 7.63 29.82
C HIS A 8 -18.83 8.48 28.92
N GLY A 9 -19.11 9.78 28.78
CA GLY A 9 -18.32 10.73 27.99
C GLY A 9 -18.62 10.71 26.47
N HIS A 10 -18.07 11.70 25.78
CA HIS A 10 -18.20 11.84 24.33
C HIS A 10 -17.54 10.66 23.61
N GLY A 11 -18.30 9.98 22.77
CA GLY A 11 -17.80 8.89 21.90
C GLY A 11 -18.14 7.48 22.35
N SER A 12 -18.79 7.29 23.51
CA SER A 12 -19.22 5.95 23.95
C SER A 12 -20.45 5.40 23.21
N VAL A 13 -21.27 6.28 22.64
CA VAL A 13 -22.45 5.91 21.84
C VAL A 13 -22.50 6.75 20.57
N THR A 14 -22.48 6.10 19.43
CA THR A 14 -22.72 6.68 18.11
C THR A 14 -23.94 6.03 17.49
N THR A 15 -24.80 6.81 16.84
CA THR A 15 -25.83 6.30 15.96
C THR A 15 -25.27 6.29 14.55
N ASP A 16 -25.32 5.15 13.90
CA ASP A 16 -25.03 5.02 12.47
C ASP A 16 -26.30 5.46 11.73
N ASP A 17 -26.43 6.77 11.53
CA ASP A 17 -27.56 7.40 10.85
C ASP A 17 -27.23 7.71 9.37
N THR A 18 -26.03 7.39 8.98
CA THR A 18 -25.60 7.44 7.59
C THR A 18 -25.84 6.07 6.99
N GLY A 19 -26.78 5.98 6.07
CA GLY A 19 -26.86 4.82 5.19
C GLY A 19 -25.46 4.51 4.69
N VAL A 20 -25.12 3.24 4.60
CA VAL A 20 -23.78 2.70 4.36
C VAL A 20 -23.03 3.58 3.36
N ASP A 21 -22.23 4.54 3.87
CA ASP A 21 -21.27 5.25 3.04
C ASP A 21 -20.15 4.26 2.76
N THR A 22 -20.23 3.61 1.61
CA THR A 22 -19.25 2.63 1.15
C THR A 22 -17.95 3.32 0.76
N ASP A 23 -17.90 4.66 0.75
CA ASP A 23 -16.74 5.44 0.31
C ASP A 23 -15.91 5.95 1.49
N PHE A 24 -15.26 5.03 2.16
CA PHE A 24 -14.29 5.37 3.19
C PHE A 24 -13.10 6.13 2.58
N PRO A 25 -12.70 7.32 3.09
CA PRO A 25 -11.65 8.12 2.50
C PRO A 25 -10.32 7.38 2.42
N LYS A 26 -9.70 7.43 1.24
CA LYS A 26 -8.48 6.71 0.89
C LYS A 26 -7.49 7.65 0.21
N ILE A 27 -6.23 7.27 0.22
CA ILE A 27 -5.17 7.88 -0.57
C ILE A 27 -4.67 6.84 -1.57
N SER A 28 -4.63 7.20 -2.85
CA SER A 28 -4.10 6.37 -3.93
C SER A 28 -2.70 5.86 -3.60
N THR A 29 -2.38 4.65 -4.01
CA THR A 29 -1.01 4.11 -3.92
C THR A 29 -0.10 4.65 -5.02
N GLY A 30 -0.67 5.34 -6.03
CA GLY A 30 0.02 5.73 -7.26
C GLY A 30 0.17 4.58 -8.26
N ILE A 31 -0.38 3.41 -7.95
CA ILE A 31 -0.35 2.20 -8.80
C ILE A 31 -1.78 1.83 -9.15
N LEU A 32 -2.20 2.19 -10.37
CA LEU A 32 -3.59 2.11 -10.81
C LEU A 32 -4.18 0.71 -10.66
N ALA A 33 -3.42 -0.33 -11.04
CA ALA A 33 -3.85 -1.72 -10.91
C ALA A 33 -4.08 -2.14 -9.45
N LEU A 34 -3.27 -1.64 -8.52
CA LEU A 34 -3.43 -1.93 -7.10
C LEU A 34 -4.62 -1.17 -6.53
N ASP A 35 -4.76 0.11 -6.86
CA ASP A 35 -5.85 0.96 -6.39
C ASP A 35 -7.21 0.40 -6.77
N GLU A 36 -7.38 -0.08 -8.01
CA GLU A 36 -8.60 -0.76 -8.47
C GLU A 36 -8.96 -1.96 -7.58
N LYS A 37 -7.98 -2.78 -7.22
CA LYS A 37 -8.20 -4.02 -6.44
C LYS A 37 -8.35 -3.81 -4.93
N ILE A 38 -8.05 -2.60 -4.42
CA ILE A 38 -8.24 -2.23 -3.01
C ILE A 38 -9.29 -1.13 -2.82
N GLY A 39 -10.00 -0.79 -3.91
CA GLY A 39 -11.10 0.18 -3.88
C GLY A 39 -10.63 1.62 -3.77
N GLY A 40 -9.58 2.01 -4.51
CA GLY A 40 -9.12 3.40 -4.68
C GLY A 40 -7.87 3.79 -3.88
N GLY A 41 -7.29 2.91 -3.06
CA GLY A 41 -6.06 3.22 -2.33
C GLY A 41 -6.03 2.75 -0.88
N PHE A 42 -5.06 3.25 -0.12
CA PHE A 42 -4.95 2.93 1.31
C PHE A 42 -5.90 3.78 2.15
N PRO A 43 -6.63 3.17 3.11
CA PRO A 43 -7.66 3.85 3.88
C PRO A 43 -7.05 4.80 4.94
N LYS A 44 -7.56 6.04 5.01
CA LYS A 44 -7.16 7.04 6.00
C LYS A 44 -7.41 6.56 7.44
N GLY A 45 -6.54 6.97 8.35
CA GLY A 45 -6.64 6.60 9.76
C GLY A 45 -6.48 5.10 10.03
N ARG A 46 -5.81 4.35 9.15
CA ARG A 46 -5.66 2.89 9.26
C ARG A 46 -4.22 2.44 9.10
N ILE A 47 -4.00 1.20 9.55
CA ILE A 47 -2.72 0.49 9.43
C ILE A 47 -2.79 -0.44 8.23
N VAL A 48 -1.76 -0.39 7.40
CA VAL A 48 -1.54 -1.25 6.22
C VAL A 48 -0.29 -2.10 6.45
N ASP A 49 -0.33 -3.37 6.06
CA ASP A 49 0.80 -4.32 6.13
C ASP A 49 1.16 -4.79 4.72
N LEU A 50 2.30 -4.32 4.22
CA LEU A 50 2.91 -4.80 2.97
C LEU A 50 3.95 -5.85 3.31
N TYR A 51 3.72 -7.10 2.96
CA TYR A 51 4.63 -8.18 3.31
C TYR A 51 4.93 -9.09 2.12
N GLY A 52 6.10 -9.70 2.13
CA GLY A 52 6.55 -10.58 1.04
C GLY A 52 8.04 -10.85 1.09
N PRO A 53 8.56 -11.67 0.16
CA PRO A 53 9.99 -11.94 0.04
C PRO A 53 10.81 -10.67 -0.13
N GLU A 54 12.10 -10.76 0.16
CA GLU A 54 13.05 -9.69 -0.16
C GLU A 54 13.07 -9.42 -1.68
N GLY A 55 13.29 -8.15 -2.06
CA GLY A 55 13.32 -7.74 -3.46
C GLY A 55 12.00 -7.86 -4.22
N SER A 56 10.86 -8.04 -3.52
CA SER A 56 9.54 -8.15 -4.16
C SER A 56 8.90 -6.81 -4.54
N GLY A 57 9.50 -5.67 -4.19
CA GLY A 57 9.02 -4.33 -4.55
C GLY A 57 8.20 -3.62 -3.47
N LYS A 58 8.17 -4.11 -2.23
CA LYS A 58 7.41 -3.52 -1.11
C LYS A 58 7.77 -2.05 -0.84
N THR A 59 9.07 -1.77 -0.70
CA THR A 59 9.60 -0.40 -0.52
C THR A 59 9.18 0.52 -1.66
N GLY A 60 9.26 0.04 -2.91
CA GLY A 60 8.80 0.80 -4.07
C GLY A 60 7.32 1.18 -3.98
N ILE A 61 6.43 0.23 -3.63
CA ILE A 61 5.00 0.49 -3.41
C ILE A 61 4.79 1.52 -2.30
N ALA A 62 5.52 1.39 -1.18
CA ALA A 62 5.45 2.33 -0.07
C ALA A 62 5.92 3.75 -0.47
N LEU A 63 6.98 3.87 -1.27
CA LEU A 63 7.46 5.15 -1.78
C LEU A 63 6.48 5.78 -2.78
N SER A 64 5.92 5.00 -3.71
CA SER A 64 4.87 5.46 -4.63
C SER A 64 3.65 5.99 -3.87
N PHE A 65 3.23 5.29 -2.82
CA PHE A 65 2.18 5.75 -1.93
C PHE A 65 2.53 7.08 -1.23
N LEU A 66 3.75 7.23 -0.71
CA LEU A 66 4.19 8.48 -0.06
C LEU A 66 4.13 9.68 -1.02
N ALA A 67 4.47 9.48 -2.29
CA ALA A 67 4.37 10.52 -3.31
C ALA A 67 2.92 11.01 -3.51
N GLN A 68 1.93 10.15 -3.37
CA GLN A 68 0.51 10.55 -3.41
C GLN A 68 0.08 11.18 -2.08
N ALA A 69 0.46 10.58 -0.95
CA ALA A 69 0.10 11.05 0.38
C ALA A 69 0.65 12.45 0.69
N LYS A 70 1.78 12.83 0.08
CA LYS A 70 2.36 14.17 0.20
C LYS A 70 1.42 15.30 -0.23
N LYS A 71 0.48 15.03 -1.12
CA LYS A 71 -0.55 15.99 -1.55
C LYS A 71 -1.56 16.32 -0.44
N GLU A 72 -1.65 15.46 0.55
CA GLU A 72 -2.60 15.55 1.67
C GLU A 72 -1.95 16.08 2.96
N GLY A 73 -0.61 16.04 3.08
CA GLY A 73 0.09 16.51 4.27
C GLY A 73 1.54 16.04 4.38
N ILE A 74 2.07 16.12 5.58
CA ILE A 74 3.45 15.71 5.89
C ILE A 74 3.57 14.20 5.78
N CYS A 75 4.70 13.73 5.23
CA CYS A 75 5.02 12.30 5.15
C CYS A 75 6.30 11.98 5.92
N ALA A 76 6.32 10.83 6.58
CA ALA A 76 7.46 10.33 7.34
C ALA A 76 7.87 8.93 6.85
N PHE A 77 9.17 8.68 6.79
CA PHE A 77 9.76 7.39 6.49
C PHE A 77 10.73 7.01 7.60
N PHE A 78 10.50 5.87 8.21
CA PHE A 78 11.39 5.27 9.20
C PHE A 78 12.23 4.20 8.49
N ASP A 79 13.51 4.55 8.28
CA ASP A 79 14.50 3.63 7.70
C ASP A 79 15.19 2.87 8.84
N LEU A 80 14.82 1.60 8.99
CA LEU A 80 15.29 0.74 10.08
C LEU A 80 16.29 -0.34 9.60
N GLU A 81 16.59 -0.36 8.31
CA GLU A 81 17.55 -1.28 7.69
C GLU A 81 18.71 -0.54 7.00
N ASP A 82 18.76 0.81 7.11
CA ASP A 82 19.70 1.68 6.36
C ASP A 82 19.67 1.40 4.83
N ALA A 83 18.49 1.15 4.31
CA ALA A 83 18.25 0.75 2.93
C ALA A 83 17.57 1.85 2.08
N TYR A 84 17.34 3.05 2.64
CA TYR A 84 16.72 4.15 1.93
C TYR A 84 17.61 4.68 0.80
N ASP A 85 17.15 4.56 -0.45
CA ASP A 85 17.80 5.15 -1.62
C ASP A 85 17.03 6.39 -2.10
N PRO A 86 17.63 7.61 -1.98
CA PRO A 86 17.02 8.84 -2.47
C PRO A 86 16.73 8.85 -3.97
N ASN A 87 17.50 8.08 -4.78
CA ASN A 87 17.25 7.98 -6.21
C ASN A 87 15.99 7.15 -6.47
N MET A 88 15.86 6.02 -5.79
CA MET A 88 14.65 5.19 -5.84
C MET A 88 13.42 5.97 -5.35
N ALA A 89 13.55 6.77 -4.29
CA ALA A 89 12.48 7.62 -3.79
C ALA A 89 12.02 8.62 -4.85
N ARG A 90 12.95 9.34 -5.50
CA ARG A 90 12.65 10.28 -6.59
C ARG A 90 12.02 9.61 -7.81
N LEU A 91 12.49 8.42 -8.19
CA LEU A 91 11.90 7.64 -9.29
C LEU A 91 10.45 7.25 -9.02
N ASN A 92 10.07 7.08 -7.76
CA ASN A 92 8.69 6.82 -7.35
C ASN A 92 7.89 8.11 -7.06
N GLY A 93 8.44 9.30 -7.40
CA GLY A 93 7.74 10.58 -7.29
C GLY A 93 7.82 11.25 -5.92
N VAL A 94 8.66 10.75 -5.00
CA VAL A 94 8.82 11.34 -3.65
C VAL A 94 9.68 12.61 -3.72
N ASP A 95 9.17 13.72 -3.19
CA ASP A 95 10.01 14.88 -2.88
C ASP A 95 10.86 14.60 -1.65
N THR A 96 12.12 14.23 -1.90
CA THR A 96 13.07 13.88 -0.84
C THR A 96 13.48 15.04 0.07
N LYS A 97 13.18 16.29 -0.32
CA LYS A 97 13.48 17.47 0.51
C LYS A 97 12.42 17.72 1.58
N GLU A 98 11.20 17.24 1.34
CA GLU A 98 10.06 17.45 2.21
C GLU A 98 9.64 16.16 2.95
N LEU A 99 10.36 15.07 2.74
CA LEU A 99 10.14 13.82 3.45
C LEU A 99 10.86 13.86 4.81
N LEU A 100 10.14 13.59 5.89
CA LEU A 100 10.77 13.37 7.21
C LEU A 100 11.40 11.97 7.24
N LEU A 101 12.71 11.90 7.26
CA LEU A 101 13.46 10.64 7.33
C LEU A 101 13.96 10.41 8.75
N PHE A 102 13.65 9.27 9.34
CA PHE A 102 14.03 8.87 10.69
C PHE A 102 14.91 7.63 10.67
N HIS A 103 16.04 7.69 11.38
CA HIS A 103 16.90 6.57 11.72
C HIS A 103 16.90 6.43 13.24
N ILE A 104 16.18 5.46 13.78
CA ILE A 104 16.00 5.26 15.21
C ILE A 104 16.36 3.82 15.54
N GLU A 105 17.33 3.62 16.44
CA GLU A 105 17.84 2.30 16.78
C GLU A 105 16.90 1.53 17.71
N ALA A 106 16.46 2.17 18.82
CA ALA A 106 15.63 1.49 19.80
C ALA A 106 14.16 1.42 19.38
N MET A 107 13.59 0.21 19.44
CA MET A 107 12.19 -0.05 19.10
C MET A 107 11.21 0.81 19.90
N GLU A 108 11.45 1.00 21.18
CA GLU A 108 10.60 1.80 22.07
C GLU A 108 10.50 3.24 21.58
N ASP A 109 11.64 3.89 21.30
CA ASP A 109 11.71 5.28 20.83
C ASP A 109 11.07 5.42 19.44
N CYS A 110 11.29 4.44 18.57
CA CYS A 110 10.70 4.41 17.24
C CYS A 110 9.17 4.34 17.34
N LEU A 111 8.63 3.41 18.13
CA LEU A 111 7.19 3.24 18.30
C LEU A 111 6.53 4.45 18.97
N GLU A 112 7.19 5.07 19.96
CA GLU A 112 6.71 6.32 20.58
C GLU A 112 6.66 7.44 19.54
N LYS A 113 7.71 7.61 18.73
CA LYS A 113 7.75 8.63 17.69
C LYS A 113 6.66 8.42 16.64
N ILE A 114 6.40 7.17 16.22
CA ILE A 114 5.31 6.84 15.30
C ILE A 114 3.95 7.23 15.91
N ILE A 115 3.73 6.91 17.19
CA ILE A 115 2.49 7.26 17.90
C ILE A 115 2.33 8.78 17.96
N ASP A 116 3.36 9.51 18.36
CA ASP A 116 3.33 10.97 18.47
C ASP A 116 2.97 11.60 17.12
N LEU A 117 3.68 11.23 16.05
CA LEU A 117 3.42 11.75 14.71
C LEU A 117 2.01 11.42 14.23
N ALA A 118 1.56 10.19 14.43
CA ALA A 118 0.22 9.76 14.01
C ALA A 118 -0.90 10.53 14.72
N LEU A 119 -0.65 11.07 15.91
CA LEU A 119 -1.66 11.77 16.70
C LEU A 119 -1.63 13.30 16.55
N THR A 120 -0.67 13.88 15.80
CA THR A 120 -0.62 15.33 15.53
C THR A 120 -1.78 15.83 14.68
N GLY A 121 -2.32 14.98 13.80
CA GLY A 121 -3.28 15.37 12.77
C GLY A 121 -2.67 16.07 11.55
N GLU A 122 -1.35 16.29 11.51
CA GLU A 122 -0.65 16.97 10.42
C GLU A 122 0.04 16.00 9.45
N VAL A 123 0.23 14.74 9.88
CA VAL A 123 0.94 13.71 9.12
C VAL A 123 -0.06 12.89 8.32
N ALA A 124 0.05 12.94 7.00
CA ALA A 124 -0.79 12.16 6.10
C ALA A 124 -0.38 10.68 6.07
N ALA A 125 0.93 10.40 6.05
CA ALA A 125 1.43 9.03 5.95
C ALA A 125 2.73 8.81 6.72
N ILE A 126 2.86 7.61 7.30
CA ILE A 126 4.07 7.09 7.94
C ILE A 126 4.38 5.74 7.30
N VAL A 127 5.58 5.57 6.78
CA VAL A 127 6.12 4.29 6.32
C VAL A 127 7.19 3.81 7.29
N VAL A 128 7.16 2.54 7.65
CA VAL A 128 8.15 1.89 8.52
C VAL A 128 8.79 0.74 7.74
N ASP A 129 10.01 0.88 7.29
CA ASP A 129 10.74 -0.08 6.46
C ASP A 129 12.08 -0.49 7.12
N SER A 130 12.20 -1.70 7.62
CA SER A 130 11.15 -2.68 7.79
C SER A 130 10.87 -2.91 9.28
N PHE A 131 9.68 -3.43 9.60
CA PHE A 131 9.33 -3.79 10.98
C PHE A 131 10.31 -4.82 11.59
N ALA A 132 11.01 -5.55 10.74
CA ALA A 132 12.03 -6.52 11.14
C ALA A 132 13.29 -5.88 11.77
N GLY A 133 13.60 -4.64 11.37
CA GLY A 133 14.73 -3.86 11.89
C GLY A 133 14.50 -3.29 13.29
N LEU A 134 13.26 -3.33 13.82
CA LEU A 134 12.95 -2.85 15.17
C LEU A 134 13.58 -3.76 16.23
N THR A 135 14.60 -3.24 16.92
CA THR A 135 15.32 -3.94 17.98
C THR A 135 14.98 -3.34 19.36
N PRO A 136 14.46 -4.14 20.32
CA PRO A 136 14.21 -3.66 21.68
C PRO A 136 15.48 -3.11 22.33
N ARG A 137 15.36 -2.04 23.12
CA ARG A 137 16.48 -1.40 23.84
C ARG A 137 17.26 -2.41 24.69
N ALA A 138 16.55 -3.30 25.39
CA ALA A 138 17.17 -4.35 26.20
C ALA A 138 18.04 -5.32 25.37
N GLU A 139 17.73 -5.51 24.09
CA GLU A 139 18.53 -6.34 23.17
C GLU A 139 19.76 -5.58 22.67
N ILE A 140 19.65 -4.24 22.48
CA ILE A 140 20.77 -3.39 22.08
C ILE A 140 21.79 -3.25 23.21
N GLU A 141 21.34 -3.09 24.46
CA GLU A 141 22.16 -2.87 25.64
C GLU A 141 22.64 -4.17 26.32
N GLY A 142 22.04 -5.31 25.97
CA GLY A 142 22.35 -6.63 26.52
C GLY A 142 23.60 -7.27 25.90
N ASP A 143 24.05 -8.35 26.51
CA ASP A 143 25.17 -9.15 25.99
C ASP A 143 24.72 -10.10 24.85
N ILE A 144 25.65 -10.42 23.96
CA ILE A 144 25.39 -11.40 22.88
C ILE A 144 25.08 -12.77 23.52
N GLY A 145 23.87 -13.27 23.27
CA GLY A 145 23.37 -14.54 23.83
C GLY A 145 22.27 -14.36 24.88
N ASP A 146 22.00 -13.15 25.32
CA ASP A 146 20.86 -12.87 26.20
C ASP A 146 19.54 -13.20 25.51
N SER A 147 18.61 -13.73 26.29
CA SER A 147 17.32 -14.17 25.75
C SER A 147 16.22 -13.14 26.02
N HIS A 148 15.77 -12.46 24.97
CA HIS A 148 14.66 -11.50 25.02
C HIS A 148 13.38 -12.04 24.33
N VAL A 149 13.08 -13.33 24.57
CA VAL A 149 11.98 -14.05 23.90
C VAL A 149 10.66 -13.26 23.96
N GLY A 150 10.12 -12.92 22.80
CA GLY A 150 8.81 -12.30 22.64
C GLY A 150 8.73 -10.83 23.07
N LEU A 151 9.81 -10.17 23.45
CA LEU A 151 9.80 -8.75 23.84
C LEU A 151 9.37 -7.85 22.67
N GLN A 152 9.95 -8.04 21.49
CA GLN A 152 9.57 -7.34 20.26
C GLN A 152 8.06 -7.47 19.97
N GLY A 153 7.52 -8.68 20.05
CA GLY A 153 6.08 -8.93 19.83
C GLY A 153 5.17 -8.28 20.86
N ARG A 154 5.60 -8.17 22.14
CA ARG A 154 4.86 -7.48 23.21
C ARG A 154 4.84 -5.98 23.01
N LEU A 155 5.98 -5.36 22.72
CA LEU A 155 6.10 -3.92 22.42
C LEU A 155 5.27 -3.56 21.20
N ALA A 156 5.40 -4.32 20.11
CA ALA A 156 4.58 -4.17 18.92
C ALA A 156 3.08 -4.21 19.21
N SER A 157 2.63 -5.22 19.94
CA SER A 157 1.21 -5.38 20.29
C SER A 157 0.71 -4.22 21.15
N GLN A 158 1.54 -3.70 22.05
CA GLN A 158 1.20 -2.54 22.87
C GLN A 158 1.05 -1.27 22.04
N ALA A 159 2.03 -0.94 21.19
CA ALA A 159 2.00 0.24 20.35
C ALA A 159 0.83 0.22 19.35
N LEU A 160 0.63 -0.90 18.65
CA LEU A 160 -0.47 -1.05 17.69
C LEU A 160 -1.84 -0.96 18.36
N ARG A 161 -1.99 -1.45 19.58
CA ARG A 161 -3.21 -1.29 20.38
C ARG A 161 -3.46 0.17 20.77
N ILE A 162 -2.40 0.92 21.10
CA ILE A 162 -2.48 2.36 21.40
C ILE A 162 -2.93 3.12 20.14
N LEU A 163 -2.26 2.89 19.02
CA LEU A 163 -2.57 3.51 17.73
C LEU A 163 -4.03 3.27 17.32
N THR A 164 -4.48 2.02 17.31
CA THR A 164 -5.84 1.67 16.88
C THR A 164 -6.94 2.24 17.79
N LYS A 165 -6.62 2.58 19.04
CA LYS A 165 -7.56 3.23 19.96
C LYS A 165 -7.50 4.76 19.87
N LYS A 166 -6.29 5.33 19.79
CA LYS A 166 -6.10 6.78 19.87
C LYS A 166 -6.37 7.49 18.53
N MET A 167 -5.95 6.93 17.40
CA MET A 167 -6.16 7.54 16.09
C MET A 167 -7.64 7.90 15.83
N PRO A 168 -8.62 6.97 16.01
CA PRO A 168 -10.03 7.34 15.87
C PRO A 168 -10.49 8.36 16.92
N ALA A 169 -9.98 8.30 18.16
CA ALA A 169 -10.35 9.22 19.22
C ALA A 169 -9.86 10.66 18.98
N THR A 170 -8.77 10.83 18.23
CA THR A 170 -8.20 12.14 17.82
C THR A 170 -8.61 12.55 16.42
N ASN A 171 -9.47 11.78 15.73
CA ASN A 171 -9.80 11.95 14.32
C ASN A 171 -8.56 12.03 13.42
N SER A 172 -7.53 11.22 13.72
CA SER A 172 -6.32 11.19 12.91
C SER A 172 -6.57 10.42 11.62
N ASP A 173 -6.29 11.07 10.50
CA ASP A 173 -6.35 10.51 9.15
C ASP A 173 -5.04 9.87 8.71
N THR A 174 -4.01 9.85 9.56
CA THR A 174 -2.69 9.30 9.24
C THR A 174 -2.78 7.84 8.80
N ILE A 175 -2.19 7.51 7.66
CA ILE A 175 -2.04 6.13 7.19
C ILE A 175 -0.67 5.61 7.62
N ILE A 176 -0.63 4.47 8.30
CA ILE A 176 0.62 3.84 8.73
C ILE A 176 0.86 2.58 7.91
N VAL A 177 1.93 2.56 7.13
CA VAL A 177 2.32 1.42 6.31
C VAL A 177 3.52 0.73 6.93
N PHE A 178 3.35 -0.52 7.36
CA PHE A 178 4.45 -1.38 7.77
C PHE A 178 4.91 -2.23 6.59
N VAL A 179 6.19 -2.20 6.31
CA VAL A 179 6.85 -3.11 5.38
C VAL A 179 7.41 -4.28 6.18
N ASN A 180 7.08 -5.50 5.77
CA ASN A 180 7.47 -6.72 6.47
C ASN A 180 8.12 -7.73 5.53
N GLN A 181 9.12 -8.44 6.02
CA GLN A 181 9.77 -9.53 5.30
C GLN A 181 9.16 -10.88 5.70
N LEU A 182 9.01 -11.76 4.70
CA LEU A 182 8.69 -13.16 4.92
C LEU A 182 9.99 -13.93 5.15
N ARG A 183 10.09 -14.61 6.29
CA ARG A 183 11.16 -15.58 6.55
C ARG A 183 10.61 -17.00 6.41
N SER A 184 11.39 -17.87 5.77
CA SER A 184 11.07 -19.29 5.67
C SER A 184 11.25 -19.94 7.04
N ASN A 185 10.25 -20.63 7.53
CA ASN A 185 10.36 -21.49 8.73
C ASN A 185 11.09 -22.76 8.33
N ILE A 186 12.39 -22.82 8.61
CA ILE A 186 13.20 -24.03 8.40
C ILE A 186 12.79 -25.04 9.50
N GLY A 187 12.01 -26.06 9.14
CA GLY A 187 11.55 -27.09 10.06
C GLY A 187 10.05 -27.18 10.30
N ALA A 188 9.24 -26.37 9.61
CA ALA A 188 7.78 -26.53 9.63
C ALA A 188 7.37 -27.82 8.90
N PHE A 189 6.84 -28.81 9.65
CA PHE A 189 6.28 -30.05 9.13
C PHE A 189 4.74 -30.00 9.20
N GLY A 190 4.07 -30.44 8.14
CA GLY A 190 2.62 -30.59 8.11
C GLY A 190 1.86 -29.29 7.84
N HIS A 191 0.81 -29.00 8.61
CA HIS A 191 -0.11 -27.86 8.46
C HIS A 191 0.41 -26.52 9.02
N GLU A 192 1.61 -26.47 9.56
CA GLU A 192 2.21 -25.22 10.02
C GLU A 192 2.58 -24.33 8.82
N SER A 193 2.37 -23.02 8.96
CA SER A 193 2.70 -22.08 7.88
C SER A 193 4.22 -22.09 7.65
N LYS A 194 4.64 -22.43 6.42
CA LYS A 194 6.04 -22.46 6.00
C LYS A 194 6.74 -21.09 6.09
N HIS A 195 5.99 -20.03 6.35
CA HIS A 195 6.48 -18.66 6.38
C HIS A 195 6.01 -17.95 7.65
N THR A 196 6.93 -17.25 8.29
CA THR A 196 6.67 -16.40 9.44
C THR A 196 7.07 -14.96 9.10
N VAL A 197 6.24 -13.98 9.49
CA VAL A 197 6.57 -12.56 9.38
C VAL A 197 7.33 -12.15 10.63
N THR A 198 8.45 -11.45 10.48
CA THR A 198 9.23 -10.89 11.58
C THR A 198 8.40 -9.86 12.35
N GLY A 199 8.59 -9.75 13.67
CA GLY A 199 7.78 -8.88 14.53
C GLY A 199 6.51 -9.52 15.05
N GLY A 200 6.32 -10.82 14.81
CA GLY A 200 5.24 -11.61 15.35
C GLY A 200 3.90 -11.37 14.67
N ARG A 201 2.83 -11.85 15.34
CA ARG A 201 1.47 -11.81 14.80
C ARG A 201 0.78 -10.45 14.97
N ALA A 202 1.41 -9.48 15.64
CA ALA A 202 0.76 -8.25 16.03
C ALA A 202 0.26 -7.44 14.82
N VAL A 203 1.13 -7.10 13.86
CA VAL A 203 0.75 -6.31 12.68
C VAL A 203 -0.39 -6.97 11.91
N LYS A 204 -0.34 -8.30 11.72
CA LYS A 204 -1.41 -9.07 11.06
C LYS A 204 -2.80 -8.84 11.69
N PHE A 205 -2.87 -8.75 13.02
CA PHE A 205 -4.15 -8.56 13.70
C PHE A 205 -4.66 -7.12 13.60
N TYR A 206 -3.78 -6.14 13.74
CA TYR A 206 -4.15 -4.72 13.80
C TYR A 206 -4.29 -4.08 12.42
N ALA A 207 -3.58 -4.54 11.40
CA ALA A 207 -3.74 -4.02 10.04
C ALA A 207 -5.19 -4.16 9.55
N SER A 208 -5.71 -3.11 8.92
CA SER A 208 -7.00 -3.13 8.23
C SER A 208 -6.88 -3.67 6.81
N THR A 209 -5.75 -3.39 6.17
CA THR A 209 -5.39 -3.90 4.83
C THR A 209 -4.06 -4.64 4.92
N ARG A 210 -4.02 -5.85 4.36
CA ARG A 210 -2.83 -6.69 4.35
C ARG A 210 -2.60 -7.24 2.95
N ILE A 211 -1.43 -6.96 2.39
CA ILE A 211 -1.09 -7.24 1.00
C ILE A 211 0.19 -8.08 0.93
N ASN A 212 0.06 -9.26 0.34
CA ASN A 212 1.22 -10.08 -0.04
C ASN A 212 1.78 -9.55 -1.37
N VAL A 213 3.06 -9.21 -1.36
CA VAL A 213 3.79 -8.69 -2.52
C VAL A 213 4.78 -9.74 -2.99
N SER A 214 4.69 -10.15 -4.24
CA SER A 214 5.55 -11.17 -4.84
C SER A 214 6.00 -10.78 -6.25
N LYS A 215 7.22 -11.18 -6.61
CA LYS A 215 7.75 -11.05 -7.96
C LYS A 215 7.32 -12.26 -8.77
N VAL A 216 6.67 -12.06 -9.92
CA VAL A 216 6.07 -13.15 -10.70
C VAL A 216 6.73 -13.38 -12.06
N GLY A 217 7.52 -12.41 -12.57
CA GLY A 217 8.17 -12.55 -13.86
C GLY A 217 9.24 -11.51 -14.10
N GLN A 218 10.03 -11.71 -15.14
CA GLN A 218 10.98 -10.73 -15.67
C GLN A 218 10.43 -10.14 -16.96
N LEU A 219 10.58 -8.83 -17.11
CA LEU A 219 10.29 -8.13 -18.35
C LEU A 219 11.57 -8.04 -19.17
N LYS A 220 11.51 -8.45 -20.42
CA LYS A 220 12.67 -8.47 -21.32
C LYS A 220 12.39 -7.68 -22.59
N ARG A 221 13.43 -7.00 -23.09
CA ARG A 221 13.48 -6.42 -24.42
C ARG A 221 14.63 -7.09 -25.17
N GLY A 222 14.33 -8.06 -26.04
CA GLY A 222 15.33 -8.99 -26.55
C GLY A 222 15.90 -9.86 -25.43
N ASP A 223 17.22 -9.85 -25.27
CA ASP A 223 17.91 -10.59 -24.19
C ASP A 223 18.09 -9.77 -22.90
N GLU A 224 17.83 -8.46 -22.95
CA GLU A 224 18.01 -7.57 -21.81
C GLU A 224 16.80 -7.62 -20.87
N VAL A 225 17.06 -7.76 -19.56
CA VAL A 225 16.03 -7.64 -18.51
C VAL A 225 15.83 -6.17 -18.18
N ILE A 226 14.68 -5.62 -18.57
CA ILE A 226 14.34 -4.19 -18.39
C ILE A 226 13.45 -3.92 -17.18
N GLY A 227 12.99 -4.96 -16.50
CA GLY A 227 12.09 -4.82 -15.36
C GLY A 227 11.57 -6.16 -14.88
N HIS A 228 10.52 -6.09 -14.06
CA HIS A 228 9.83 -7.28 -13.57
C HIS A 228 8.36 -7.00 -13.26
N SER A 229 7.55 -8.05 -13.28
CA SER A 229 6.15 -7.99 -12.88
C SER A 229 6.00 -8.31 -11.39
N ILE A 230 5.16 -7.55 -10.73
CA ILE A 230 4.79 -7.72 -9.31
C ILE A 230 3.35 -8.18 -9.25
N ARG A 231 3.09 -9.12 -8.35
CA ARG A 231 1.76 -9.54 -7.93
C ARG A 231 1.50 -9.12 -6.51
N CYS A 232 0.45 -8.34 -6.30
CA CYS A 232 -0.11 -7.99 -5.01
C CYS A 232 -1.39 -8.77 -4.77
N LYS A 233 -1.44 -9.56 -3.68
CA LYS A 233 -2.65 -10.28 -3.27
C LYS A 233 -3.12 -9.75 -1.92
N THR A 234 -4.36 -9.25 -1.85
CA THR A 234 -4.96 -8.84 -0.59
C THR A 234 -5.36 -10.08 0.20
N GLU A 235 -4.77 -10.28 1.38
CA GLU A 235 -5.21 -11.32 2.32
C GLU A 235 -6.25 -10.82 3.31
N LYS A 236 -6.26 -9.52 3.55
CA LYS A 236 -7.20 -8.84 4.43
C LYS A 236 -7.47 -7.46 3.87
N CYS A 237 -8.72 -7.11 3.71
CA CYS A 237 -9.17 -5.78 3.38
C CYS A 237 -10.52 -5.57 4.07
N ARG A 238 -10.54 -4.73 5.14
CA ARG A 238 -11.76 -4.54 5.95
C ARG A 238 -12.75 -3.57 5.32
N LEU A 239 -12.26 -2.72 4.42
CA LEU A 239 -13.01 -1.61 3.82
C LEU A 239 -13.22 -1.81 2.31
N TYR A 240 -12.92 -2.99 1.80
CA TYR A 240 -13.15 -3.42 0.42
C TYR A 240 -13.08 -4.94 0.32
N LYS A 241 -13.32 -5.49 -0.88
CA LYS A 241 -13.30 -6.94 -1.15
C LYS A 241 -11.92 -7.54 -0.84
N PRO A 242 -11.81 -8.55 0.03
CA PRO A 242 -10.55 -9.26 0.27
C PRO A 242 -10.22 -10.21 -0.88
N PHE A 243 -9.01 -10.78 -0.85
CA PHE A 243 -8.51 -11.82 -1.78
C PHE A 243 -8.39 -11.37 -3.24
N GLN A 244 -8.39 -10.05 -3.49
CA GLN A 244 -8.16 -9.49 -4.80
C GLN A 244 -6.70 -9.64 -5.21
N VAL A 245 -6.45 -9.72 -6.52
CA VAL A 245 -5.09 -9.83 -7.10
C VAL A 245 -4.89 -8.68 -8.08
N ALA A 246 -3.81 -7.93 -7.89
CA ALA A 246 -3.32 -6.91 -8.80
C ALA A 246 -1.97 -7.33 -9.36
N ASP A 247 -1.83 -7.34 -10.67
CA ASP A 247 -0.58 -7.55 -11.37
C ASP A 247 -0.18 -6.26 -12.08
N PHE A 248 1.07 -5.84 -11.93
CA PHE A 248 1.61 -4.64 -12.57
C PHE A 248 3.11 -4.73 -12.75
N ASP A 249 3.64 -3.89 -13.62
CA ASP A 249 5.02 -3.92 -14.05
C ASP A 249 5.84 -2.81 -13.42
N VAL A 250 7.10 -3.14 -13.10
CA VAL A 250 8.14 -2.20 -12.67
C VAL A 250 9.24 -2.18 -13.72
N LEU A 251 9.50 -1.01 -14.28
CA LEU A 251 10.60 -0.78 -15.23
C LEU A 251 11.81 -0.20 -14.49
N TYR A 252 12.98 -0.79 -14.70
CA TYR A 252 14.21 -0.30 -14.09
C TYR A 252 14.53 1.12 -14.58
N GLY A 253 14.78 2.01 -13.62
CA GLY A 253 15.02 3.42 -13.87
C GLY A 253 13.79 4.28 -14.25
N LYS A 254 12.59 3.67 -14.39
CA LYS A 254 11.34 4.39 -14.72
C LYS A 254 10.27 4.26 -13.62
N GLY A 255 10.37 3.26 -12.72
CA GLY A 255 9.36 3.01 -11.68
C GLY A 255 8.19 2.16 -12.15
N PHE A 256 7.01 2.34 -11.53
CA PHE A 256 5.80 1.58 -11.85
C PHE A 256 5.20 2.00 -13.20
N SER A 257 4.82 1.03 -14.02
CA SER A 257 4.19 1.26 -15.31
C SER A 257 2.66 1.27 -15.17
N ASN A 258 2.07 2.45 -15.07
CA ASN A 258 0.61 2.61 -15.05
C ASN A 258 -0.02 2.61 -16.44
N GLY A 259 0.75 2.94 -17.48
CA GLY A 259 0.24 3.02 -18.86
C GLY A 259 -0.30 1.71 -19.39
N GLY A 260 0.31 0.58 -19.01
CA GLY A 260 -0.18 -0.75 -19.38
C GLY A 260 -1.55 -1.06 -18.80
N THR A 261 -1.74 -0.75 -17.51
CA THR A 261 -3.02 -0.92 -16.82
C THR A 261 -4.09 0.01 -17.38
N LEU A 262 -3.74 1.29 -17.56
CA LEU A 262 -4.65 2.28 -18.16
C LEU A 262 -5.09 1.88 -19.56
N LEU A 263 -4.15 1.37 -20.39
CA LEU A 263 -4.45 0.90 -21.72
C LEU A 263 -5.46 -0.26 -21.70
N GLU A 264 -5.27 -1.24 -20.82
CA GLU A 264 -6.19 -2.38 -20.70
C GLU A 264 -7.59 -1.93 -20.29
N GLN A 265 -7.68 -1.07 -19.29
CA GLN A 265 -8.94 -0.52 -18.82
C GLN A 265 -9.63 0.33 -19.89
N ALA A 266 -8.89 1.21 -20.57
CA ALA A 266 -9.43 2.05 -21.63
C ALA A 266 -9.89 1.26 -22.86
N VAL A 267 -9.22 0.14 -23.17
CA VAL A 267 -9.69 -0.79 -24.22
C VAL A 267 -10.94 -1.52 -23.78
N ALA A 268 -11.00 -2.01 -22.56
CA ALA A 268 -12.18 -2.70 -22.02
C ALA A 268 -13.40 -1.76 -21.97
N ALA A 269 -13.19 -0.49 -21.65
CA ALA A 269 -14.21 0.55 -21.61
C ALA A 269 -14.57 1.13 -23.00
N GLY A 270 -13.89 0.69 -24.08
CA GLY A 270 -14.16 1.20 -25.43
C GLY A 270 -13.64 2.62 -25.71
N LEU A 271 -12.85 3.21 -24.80
CA LEU A 271 -12.20 4.51 -24.98
C LEU A 271 -11.03 4.44 -25.96
N ILE A 272 -10.38 3.28 -26.02
CA ILE A 272 -9.31 2.96 -26.97
C ILE A 272 -9.73 1.75 -27.80
N VAL A 273 -9.59 1.85 -29.11
CA VAL A 273 -9.87 0.77 -30.06
C VAL A 273 -8.58 0.06 -30.45
N LYS A 274 -8.63 -1.28 -30.40
CA LYS A 274 -7.56 -2.13 -30.88
C LYS A 274 -7.92 -2.70 -32.27
N SER A 275 -7.12 -2.40 -33.29
CA SER A 275 -7.23 -2.97 -34.65
C SER A 275 -5.94 -3.69 -35.02
N GLY A 276 -5.96 -5.04 -34.99
CA GLY A 276 -4.74 -5.84 -35.13
C GLY A 276 -3.75 -5.51 -34.00
N ASN A 277 -2.57 -5.00 -34.34
CA ASN A 277 -1.57 -4.53 -33.38
C ASN A 277 -1.63 -3.03 -33.09
N TRP A 278 -2.49 -2.29 -33.75
CA TRP A 278 -2.62 -0.84 -33.58
C TRP A 278 -3.61 -0.48 -32.47
N TYR A 279 -3.26 0.54 -31.70
CA TYR A 279 -4.12 1.15 -30.69
C TYR A 279 -4.39 2.59 -31.06
N ALA A 280 -5.64 3.03 -30.99
CA ALA A 280 -6.05 4.39 -31.32
C ALA A 280 -7.17 4.87 -30.39
N ASP A 281 -7.25 6.16 -30.16
CA ASP A 281 -8.35 6.81 -29.46
C ASP A 281 -9.67 6.54 -30.21
N ALA A 282 -10.69 6.09 -29.49
CA ALA A 282 -11.97 5.70 -30.08
C ALA A 282 -12.74 6.89 -30.70
N THR A 283 -12.52 8.10 -30.17
CA THR A 283 -13.25 9.31 -30.58
C THR A 283 -12.52 10.09 -31.67
N THR A 284 -11.20 10.29 -31.48
CA THR A 284 -10.40 11.12 -32.40
C THR A 284 -9.75 10.31 -33.51
N GLY A 285 -9.59 8.99 -33.34
CA GLY A 285 -8.83 8.13 -34.22
C GLY A 285 -7.31 8.32 -34.14
N GLU A 286 -6.82 9.14 -33.20
CA GLU A 286 -5.41 9.38 -33.00
C GLU A 286 -4.68 8.09 -32.60
N SER A 287 -3.56 7.79 -33.28
CA SER A 287 -2.80 6.57 -33.01
C SER A 287 -1.97 6.69 -31.76
N LEU A 288 -2.12 5.73 -30.85
CA LEU A 288 -1.32 5.60 -29.62
C LEU A 288 -0.09 4.69 -29.82
N GLY A 289 -0.04 3.92 -30.92
CA GLY A 289 1.13 3.09 -31.23
C GLY A 289 0.82 1.72 -31.80
N ASN A 290 1.89 1.07 -32.29
CA ASN A 290 1.84 -0.31 -32.81
C ASN A 290 2.39 -1.26 -31.75
N GLY A 291 1.52 -2.08 -31.17
CA GLY A 291 1.80 -3.01 -30.10
C GLY A 291 1.48 -2.45 -28.71
N LYS A 292 1.15 -3.38 -27.79
CA LYS A 292 0.75 -3.04 -26.42
C LYS A 292 1.76 -2.17 -25.69
N ASN A 293 3.06 -2.49 -25.83
CA ASN A 293 4.13 -1.78 -25.12
C ASN A 293 4.28 -0.33 -25.62
N ALA A 294 4.21 -0.10 -26.94
CA ALA A 294 4.29 1.24 -27.51
C ALA A 294 3.09 2.12 -27.10
N ALA A 295 1.89 1.56 -27.11
CA ALA A 295 0.71 2.27 -26.67
C ALA A 295 0.72 2.57 -25.15
N ALA A 296 1.17 1.64 -24.34
CA ALA A 296 1.34 1.83 -22.90
C ALA A 296 2.42 2.88 -22.57
N GLU A 297 3.52 2.90 -23.33
CA GLU A 297 4.58 3.90 -23.20
C GLU A 297 4.07 5.30 -23.58
N ALA A 298 3.34 5.41 -24.68
CA ALA A 298 2.72 6.69 -25.10
C ALA A 298 1.75 7.24 -24.04
N LEU A 299 0.94 6.39 -23.41
CA LEU A 299 0.06 6.80 -22.32
C LEU A 299 0.85 7.21 -21.06
N SER A 300 2.03 6.63 -20.81
CA SER A 300 2.83 6.96 -19.63
C SER A 300 3.69 8.21 -19.80
N GLU A 301 4.07 8.54 -21.03
CA GLU A 301 4.98 9.65 -21.34
C GLU A 301 4.24 11.01 -21.40
N ASP A 302 2.93 10.99 -21.64
CA ASP A 302 2.11 12.19 -21.67
C ASP A 302 1.15 12.24 -20.48
N PRO A 303 1.45 13.06 -19.44
CA PRO A 303 0.60 13.18 -18.25
C PRO A 303 -0.80 13.69 -18.55
N GLU A 304 -0.99 14.54 -19.56
CA GLU A 304 -2.30 15.08 -19.93
C GLU A 304 -3.16 14.02 -20.59
N VAL A 305 -2.57 13.22 -21.48
CA VAL A 305 -3.23 12.07 -22.11
C VAL A 305 -3.56 11.02 -21.08
N PHE A 306 -2.62 10.71 -20.17
CA PHE A 306 -2.85 9.77 -19.07
C PHE A 306 -4.05 10.17 -18.23
N GLU A 307 -4.06 11.43 -17.75
CA GLU A 307 -5.11 11.95 -16.87
C GLU A 307 -6.47 12.04 -17.59
N ARG A 308 -6.49 12.36 -18.86
CA ARG A 308 -7.71 12.36 -19.69
C ARG A 308 -8.40 10.99 -19.68
N TYR A 309 -7.65 9.92 -19.94
CA TYR A 309 -8.23 8.57 -19.94
C TYR A 309 -8.60 8.11 -18.53
N ARG A 310 -7.78 8.46 -17.53
CA ARG A 310 -8.06 8.14 -16.12
C ARG A 310 -9.38 8.77 -15.64
N LEU A 311 -9.60 10.05 -15.97
CA LEU A 311 -10.85 10.73 -15.64
C LEU A 311 -12.03 10.16 -16.41
N ALA A 312 -11.86 9.89 -17.70
CA ALA A 312 -12.92 9.29 -18.51
C ALA A 312 -13.36 7.90 -18.00
N LEU A 313 -12.43 7.12 -17.43
CA LEU A 313 -12.76 5.83 -16.79
C LEU A 313 -13.53 6.01 -15.48
N LEU A 314 -13.27 7.08 -14.72
CA LEU A 314 -14.00 7.38 -13.47
C LEU A 314 -15.42 7.88 -13.72
N ASP A 315 -15.66 8.54 -14.87
CA ASP A 315 -16.97 9.07 -15.25
C ASP A 315 -17.90 7.98 -15.85
N LEU A 316 -17.39 6.77 -16.09
CA LEU A 316 -18.22 5.65 -16.54
C LEU A 316 -19.08 5.15 -15.37
N PRO A 317 -20.38 4.87 -15.60
CA PRO A 317 -21.20 4.22 -14.59
C PRO A 317 -20.59 2.87 -14.22
N ASP A 318 -20.56 2.55 -12.93
CA ASP A 318 -20.18 1.21 -12.48
C ASP A 318 -21.04 0.19 -13.24
N ASP A 319 -20.39 -0.71 -13.99
CA ASP A 319 -21.10 -1.86 -14.54
C ASP A 319 -21.69 -2.64 -13.35
N GLU A 320 -23.01 -2.55 -13.18
CA GLU A 320 -23.74 -3.47 -12.32
C GLU A 320 -23.45 -4.87 -12.87
N THR A 321 -22.43 -5.52 -12.32
CA THR A 321 -22.23 -6.95 -12.57
C THR A 321 -23.47 -7.65 -12.07
N ASP A 322 -24.27 -8.08 -13.03
CA ASP A 322 -25.45 -8.93 -12.85
C ASP A 322 -24.99 -10.26 -12.20
N ASP A 323 -24.82 -10.22 -10.87
CA ASP A 323 -24.57 -11.40 -10.04
C ASP A 323 -25.89 -12.17 -9.89
N THR A 324 -26.47 -12.60 -11.02
CA THR A 324 -27.51 -13.63 -11.04
C THR A 324 -26.84 -15.01 -11.10
N ASP A 325 -25.98 -15.32 -10.15
CA ASP A 325 -25.69 -16.71 -9.80
C ASP A 325 -26.57 -17.07 -8.60
N GLU A 326 -27.79 -17.51 -8.91
CA GLU A 326 -28.63 -18.29 -8.01
C GLU A 326 -27.82 -19.52 -7.56
N PHE A 327 -27.42 -19.52 -6.32
CA PHE A 327 -26.98 -20.77 -5.68
C PHE A 327 -28.20 -21.69 -5.49
N PRO A 328 -28.11 -22.96 -5.90
CA PRO A 328 -29.14 -23.96 -5.64
C PRO A 328 -29.15 -24.37 -4.15
#